data_fb9d240518f0a6847f3dac09fc13496a
#
_entry.id   fb9d240518f0a6847f3dac09fc13496a
#
_cell.length_a   1.000
_cell.length_b   1.000
_cell.length_c   1.000
_cell.angle_alpha   90.00
_cell.angle_beta   90.00
_cell.angle_gamma   90.00
#
_symmetry.space_group_name_H-M   'P 1'
#
loop_
_entity.id
_entity.type
_entity.pdbx_description
1 polymer ?
#
loop_
_entity_poly.entity_id
_entity_poly.type
_entity_poly.pdbx_seq_one_letter_code
_entity_poly.pdbx_strand_id
1 'polypeptide(L)'
;MNLNMPRSSAKALKPLGITTFIDYEGKDGHPDLKGFGIGKSHFFWLKEGKPDPQAVHVGFVAKDHAEVDAFYKAAVNAGGKSKESPQARPEYYPGYYATWVLDPDGHDIEVVHKN
;
A
#
# COMPACT_ATOMS: atom_id res chain seq x y z
N MET A 1 4.66 -0.50 14.17
CA MET A 1 3.74 -0.03 13.12
C MET A 1 2.59 0.72 13.79
N ASN A 2 2.19 1.84 13.21
CA ASN A 2 1.15 2.70 13.76
C ASN A 2 -0.23 2.05 13.62
N LEU A 3 -0.97 1.88 14.72
CA LEU A 3 -2.29 1.23 14.69
C LEU A 3 -3.38 2.07 13.99
N ASN A 4 -3.12 3.36 13.73
CA ASN A 4 -4.04 4.19 12.93
C ASN A 4 -3.87 3.99 11.42
N MET A 5 -2.83 3.30 10.99
CA MET A 5 -2.54 3.00 9.59
C MET A 5 -3.61 2.18 8.85
N PRO A 6 -4.32 1.22 9.50
CA PRO A 6 -5.27 0.38 8.76
C PRO A 6 -6.32 1.15 7.97
N ARG A 7 -6.79 2.29 8.47
CA ARG A 7 -7.76 3.12 7.74
C ARG A 7 -7.16 3.70 6.46
N SER A 8 -5.94 4.24 6.55
CA SER A 8 -5.23 4.77 5.39
C SER A 8 -4.95 3.68 4.37
N SER A 9 -4.48 2.52 4.84
CA SER A 9 -4.19 1.38 3.96
C SER A 9 -5.44 0.85 3.28
N ALA A 10 -6.56 0.73 4.01
CA ALA A 10 -7.82 0.27 3.43
C ALA A 10 -8.30 1.19 2.31
N LYS A 11 -8.23 2.51 2.52
CA LYS A 11 -8.62 3.50 1.51
C LYS A 11 -7.69 3.48 0.30
N ALA A 12 -6.39 3.37 0.52
CA ALA A 12 -5.39 3.39 -0.54
C ALA A 12 -5.44 2.12 -1.38
N LEU A 13 -5.69 0.95 -0.77
CA LEU A 13 -5.68 -0.34 -1.46
C LEU A 13 -6.98 -0.62 -2.21
N LYS A 14 -8.07 0.03 -1.84
CA LYS A 14 -9.37 -0.17 -2.48
C LYS A 14 -9.33 0.02 -4.01
N PRO A 15 -8.70 1.07 -4.56
CA PRO A 15 -8.60 1.22 -6.01
C PRO A 15 -7.88 0.09 -6.73
N LEU A 16 -7.06 -0.68 -6.02
CA LEU A 16 -6.36 -1.85 -6.57
C LEU A 16 -7.19 -3.14 -6.48
N GLY A 17 -8.44 -3.04 -6.03
CA GLY A 17 -9.30 -4.21 -5.87
C GLY A 17 -9.03 -4.99 -4.58
N ILE A 18 -8.19 -4.48 -3.70
CA ILE A 18 -7.87 -5.10 -2.41
C ILE A 18 -8.88 -4.57 -1.40
N THR A 19 -10.02 -5.25 -1.29
CA THR A 19 -11.19 -4.72 -0.59
C THR A 19 -11.58 -5.48 0.67
N THR A 20 -11.04 -6.68 0.90
CA THR A 20 -11.34 -7.42 2.11
C THR A 20 -10.33 -7.09 3.21
N PHE A 21 -10.82 -7.09 4.43
CA PHE A 21 -10.06 -6.69 5.60
C PHE A 21 -10.41 -7.60 6.77
N ILE A 22 -9.39 -8.01 7.52
CA ILE A 22 -9.58 -8.77 8.75
C ILE A 22 -8.75 -8.14 9.86
N ASP A 23 -9.34 -8.12 11.05
CA ASP A 23 -8.72 -7.58 12.25
C ASP A 23 -8.44 -8.76 13.19
N TYR A 24 -7.17 -8.96 13.53
CA TYR A 24 -6.75 -10.04 14.42
C TYR A 24 -6.15 -9.44 15.69
N GLU A 25 -6.81 -9.66 16.83
CA GLU A 25 -6.29 -9.22 18.12
C GLU A 25 -5.27 -10.24 18.63
N GLY A 26 -4.08 -9.75 18.97
CA GLY A 26 -3.03 -10.59 19.51
C GLY A 26 -3.37 -11.10 20.90
N LYS A 27 -2.93 -12.33 21.20
CA LYS A 27 -3.07 -12.97 22.52
C LYS A 27 -1.76 -13.65 22.87
N ASP A 28 -1.50 -13.77 24.16
CA ASP A 28 -0.35 -14.53 24.69
C ASP A 28 0.99 -14.06 24.09
N GLY A 29 1.17 -12.74 24.02
CA GLY A 29 2.39 -12.14 23.53
C GLY A 29 2.47 -11.99 22.00
N HIS A 30 1.44 -12.40 21.27
CA HIS A 30 1.38 -12.16 19.83
C HIS A 30 0.91 -10.73 19.55
N PRO A 31 1.49 -10.04 18.56
CA PRO A 31 1.05 -8.69 18.20
C PRO A 31 -0.31 -8.69 17.51
N ASP A 32 -0.95 -7.53 17.53
CA ASP A 32 -2.15 -7.31 16.72
C ASP A 32 -1.78 -7.30 15.24
N LEU A 33 -2.64 -7.89 14.42
CA LEU A 33 -2.46 -7.97 12.98
C LEU A 33 -3.67 -7.40 12.25
N LYS A 34 -3.42 -6.75 11.13
CA LYS A 34 -4.45 -6.27 10.20
C LYS A 34 -4.16 -6.86 8.83
N GLY A 35 -5.09 -7.61 8.30
CA GLY A 35 -4.93 -8.28 7.00
C GLY A 35 -5.81 -7.67 5.92
N PHE A 36 -5.27 -7.60 4.71
CA PHE A 36 -5.94 -7.05 3.54
C PHE A 36 -5.87 -8.05 2.39
N GLY A 37 -6.91 -8.12 1.59
CA GLY A 37 -6.90 -9.05 0.49
C GLY A 37 -8.08 -8.92 -0.45
N ILE A 38 -8.32 -10.01 -1.18
CA ILE A 38 -9.40 -10.13 -2.16
C ILE A 38 -10.17 -11.40 -1.83
N GLY A 39 -11.50 -11.27 -1.66
CA GLY A 39 -12.33 -12.41 -1.29
C GLY A 39 -11.92 -12.97 0.06
N LYS A 40 -11.62 -14.27 0.11
CA LYS A 40 -11.20 -14.96 1.34
C LYS A 40 -9.69 -14.97 1.55
N SER A 41 -8.92 -14.43 0.60
CA SER A 41 -7.46 -14.45 0.65
C SER A 41 -6.93 -13.14 1.21
N HIS A 42 -6.27 -13.20 2.36
CA HIS A 42 -5.62 -12.04 2.98
C HIS A 42 -4.12 -12.21 2.81
N PHE A 43 -3.54 -11.42 1.93
CA PHE A 43 -2.13 -11.57 1.53
C PHE A 43 -1.23 -10.39 1.90
N PHE A 44 -1.81 -9.29 2.36
CA PHE A 44 -1.02 -8.15 2.83
C PHE A 44 -1.37 -7.87 4.29
N TRP A 45 -0.36 -7.89 5.17
CA TRP A 45 -0.56 -7.81 6.61
C TRP A 45 0.21 -6.64 7.20
N LEU A 46 -0.47 -5.92 8.10
CA LEU A 46 0.16 -4.95 8.98
C LEU A 46 0.27 -5.58 10.36
N LYS A 47 1.44 -5.44 10.95
CA LYS A 47 1.76 -6.01 12.26
C LYS A 47 2.09 -4.89 13.22
N GLU A 48 1.53 -4.94 14.43
CA GLU A 48 1.91 -4.03 15.49
C GLU A 48 3.40 -4.20 15.82
N GLY A 49 4.11 -3.08 15.97
CA GLY A 49 5.53 -3.09 16.28
C GLY A 49 6.19 -1.79 15.88
N LYS A 50 7.51 -1.74 16.08
CA LYS A 50 8.30 -0.58 15.70
C LYS A 50 8.56 -0.59 14.20
N PRO A 51 8.17 0.45 13.46
CA PRO A 51 8.42 0.50 12.02
C PRO A 51 9.90 0.70 11.71
N ASP A 52 10.34 0.14 10.58
CA ASP A 52 11.67 0.39 10.02
C ASP A 52 11.50 0.81 8.56
N PRO A 53 11.17 2.08 8.32
CA PRO A 53 10.84 2.55 6.96
C PRO A 53 12.01 2.51 5.98
N GLN A 54 13.25 2.47 6.47
CA GLN A 54 14.41 2.39 5.59
C GLN A 54 14.67 0.97 5.08
N ALA A 55 14.17 -0.03 5.80
CA ALA A 55 14.36 -1.42 5.44
C ALA A 55 13.21 -2.02 4.63
N VAL A 56 12.10 -1.30 4.51
CA VAL A 56 10.87 -1.84 3.91
C VAL A 56 10.50 -1.06 2.65
N HIS A 57 10.34 -1.80 1.55
CA HIS A 57 9.79 -1.30 0.30
C HIS A 57 8.74 -2.31 -0.19
N VAL A 58 7.52 -1.84 -0.44
CA VAL A 58 6.41 -2.68 -0.86
C VAL A 58 5.91 -2.22 -2.22
N GLY A 59 5.77 -3.17 -3.16
CA GLY A 59 5.27 -2.90 -4.49
C GLY A 59 3.96 -3.64 -4.77
N PHE A 60 3.00 -2.93 -5.36
CA PHE A 60 1.75 -3.51 -5.85
C PHE A 60 1.66 -3.33 -7.36
N VAL A 61 1.08 -4.30 -8.04
CA VAL A 61 0.87 -4.23 -9.49
C VAL A 61 -0.55 -3.73 -9.77
N ALA A 62 -0.65 -2.72 -10.63
CA ALA A 62 -1.92 -2.19 -11.10
C ALA A 62 -2.21 -2.71 -12.52
N LYS A 63 -3.49 -2.90 -12.84
CA LYS A 63 -3.87 -3.45 -14.15
C LYS A 63 -3.82 -2.42 -15.28
N ASP A 64 -3.83 -1.13 -14.94
CA ASP A 64 -3.79 -0.04 -15.92
C ASP A 64 -3.31 1.26 -15.27
N HIS A 65 -3.13 2.30 -16.08
CA HIS A 65 -2.71 3.62 -15.59
C HIS A 65 -3.75 4.24 -14.64
N ALA A 66 -5.03 4.00 -14.92
CA ALA A 66 -6.10 4.56 -14.11
C ALA A 66 -6.04 4.05 -12.67
N GLU A 67 -5.68 2.78 -12.47
CA GLU A 67 -5.51 2.23 -11.12
C GLU A 67 -4.32 2.86 -10.38
N VAL A 68 -3.22 3.12 -11.10
CA VAL A 68 -2.06 3.80 -10.50
C VAL A 68 -2.47 5.20 -10.03
N ASP A 69 -3.15 5.95 -10.89
CA ASP A 69 -3.61 7.31 -10.56
C ASP A 69 -4.59 7.30 -9.39
N ALA A 70 -5.52 6.35 -9.38
CA ALA A 70 -6.53 6.22 -8.32
C ALA A 70 -5.90 5.86 -6.98
N PHE A 71 -4.91 4.96 -6.98
CA PHE A 71 -4.15 4.64 -5.77
C PHE A 71 -3.48 5.89 -5.21
N TYR A 72 -2.76 6.63 -6.05
CA TYR A 72 -2.04 7.84 -5.63
C TYR A 72 -2.99 8.82 -4.95
N LYS A 73 -4.11 9.12 -5.60
CA LYS A 73 -5.08 10.06 -5.09
C LYS A 73 -5.66 9.60 -3.75
N ALA A 74 -6.03 8.33 -3.66
CA ALA A 74 -6.60 7.78 -2.43
C ALA A 74 -5.57 7.76 -1.30
N ALA A 75 -4.32 7.39 -1.59
CA ALA A 75 -3.25 7.32 -0.60
C ALA A 75 -2.91 8.71 -0.03
N VAL A 76 -2.78 9.71 -0.88
CA VAL A 76 -2.49 11.07 -0.44
C VAL A 76 -3.66 11.64 0.37
N ASN A 77 -4.90 11.42 -0.08
CA ASN A 77 -6.09 11.85 0.65
C ASN A 77 -6.23 11.18 2.02
N ALA A 78 -5.69 9.98 2.16
CA ALA A 78 -5.73 9.21 3.41
C ALA A 78 -4.56 9.50 4.35
N GLY A 79 -3.69 10.47 4.02
CA GLY A 79 -2.59 10.90 4.87
C GLY A 79 -1.20 10.47 4.42
N GLY A 80 -1.08 9.78 3.30
CA GLY A 80 0.21 9.44 2.72
C GLY A 80 0.91 10.68 2.15
N LYS A 81 2.24 10.60 2.07
CA LYS A 81 3.04 11.67 1.47
C LYS A 81 3.48 11.27 0.08
N SER A 82 3.29 12.15 -0.89
CA SER A 82 3.78 11.94 -2.24
C SER A 82 5.31 11.94 -2.25
N LYS A 83 5.89 10.83 -2.73
CA LYS A 83 7.31 10.77 -3.04
C LYS A 83 7.52 11.06 -4.52
N GLU A 84 6.72 10.42 -5.37
CA GLU A 84 6.66 10.70 -6.79
C GLU A 84 5.23 10.49 -7.28
N SER A 85 4.65 11.51 -7.90
CA SER A 85 3.33 11.42 -8.52
C SER A 85 3.34 10.44 -9.69
N PRO A 86 2.16 9.95 -10.14
CA PRO A 86 2.11 9.01 -11.26
C PRO A 86 2.76 9.54 -12.51
N GLN A 87 3.68 8.75 -13.10
CA GLN A 87 4.38 9.13 -14.32
C GLN A 87 5.00 7.93 -15.00
N ALA A 88 5.21 8.06 -16.30
CA ALA A 88 5.93 7.05 -17.06
C ALA A 88 7.40 7.04 -16.68
N ARG A 89 7.98 5.85 -16.64
CA ARG A 89 9.40 5.63 -16.35
C ARG A 89 10.01 4.73 -17.43
N PRO A 90 10.16 5.25 -18.65
CA PRO A 90 10.69 4.44 -19.76
C PRO A 90 12.13 4.00 -19.54
N GLU A 91 12.89 4.68 -18.67
CA GLU A 91 14.25 4.28 -18.30
C GLU A 91 14.29 2.92 -17.59
N TYR A 92 13.20 2.49 -16.94
CA TYR A 92 13.15 1.16 -16.35
C TYR A 92 12.81 0.12 -17.41
N TYR A 93 11.74 0.34 -18.18
CA TYR A 93 11.47 -0.32 -19.45
C TYR A 93 10.23 0.29 -20.11
N PRO A 94 10.00 0.03 -21.42
CA PRO A 94 8.85 0.59 -22.13
C PRO A 94 7.52 0.19 -21.48
N GLY A 95 6.64 1.16 -21.26
CA GLY A 95 5.34 0.92 -20.68
C GLY A 95 5.28 0.94 -19.15
N TYR A 96 6.42 1.16 -18.49
CA TYR A 96 6.47 1.26 -17.03
C TYR A 96 5.83 2.59 -16.57
N TYR A 97 4.74 2.50 -15.80
CA TYR A 97 4.03 3.67 -15.28
C TYR A 97 3.76 3.45 -13.80
N ALA A 98 4.24 4.35 -12.95
CA ALA A 98 4.26 4.09 -11.51
C ALA A 98 4.14 5.34 -10.68
N THR A 99 3.80 5.14 -9.41
CA THR A 99 3.84 6.18 -8.38
C THR A 99 4.46 5.61 -7.11
N TRP A 100 5.07 6.48 -6.32
CA TRP A 100 5.64 6.13 -5.01
C TRP A 100 5.05 7.06 -3.97
N VAL A 101 4.50 6.49 -2.90
CA VAL A 101 3.89 7.22 -1.79
C VAL A 101 4.47 6.69 -0.49
N LEU A 102 4.76 7.60 0.45
CA LEU A 102 5.17 7.20 1.80
C LEU A 102 3.93 7.06 2.66
N ASP A 103 3.83 5.95 3.39
CA ASP A 103 2.74 5.75 4.33
C ASP A 103 2.96 6.61 5.60
N PRO A 104 1.99 6.64 6.55
CA PRO A 104 2.16 7.44 7.77
C PRO A 104 3.38 7.12 8.61
N ASP A 105 3.92 5.91 8.50
CA ASP A 105 5.14 5.51 9.20
C ASP A 105 6.40 5.76 8.37
N GLY A 106 6.26 6.25 7.14
CA GLY A 106 7.37 6.56 6.24
C GLY A 106 7.80 5.39 5.35
N HIS A 107 7.05 4.29 5.33
CA HIS A 107 7.36 3.17 4.43
C HIS A 107 7.12 3.56 2.98
N ASP A 108 8.01 3.13 2.10
CA ASP A 108 7.95 3.41 0.67
C ASP A 108 7.02 2.39 -0.01
N ILE A 109 5.91 2.90 -0.54
CA ILE A 109 4.91 2.08 -1.23
C ILE A 109 4.90 2.46 -2.70
N GLU A 110 5.17 1.49 -3.55
CA GLU A 110 5.13 1.67 -5.00
C GLU A 110 3.90 0.97 -5.58
N VAL A 111 3.25 1.61 -6.53
CA VAL A 111 2.24 0.96 -7.38
C VAL A 111 2.65 1.15 -8.82
N VAL A 112 2.70 0.06 -9.57
CA VAL A 112 3.22 0.05 -10.93
C VAL A 112 2.29 -0.69 -11.87
N HIS A 113 2.10 -0.12 -13.06
CA HIS A 113 1.56 -0.82 -14.21
C HIS A 113 2.70 -1.13 -15.17
N LYS A 114 2.86 -2.40 -15.47
CA LYS A 114 3.84 -2.88 -16.43
C LYS A 114 3.08 -3.38 -17.66
N ASN A 115 3.30 -2.69 -18.73
CA ASN A 115 2.58 -2.99 -19.95
C ASN A 115 3.03 -4.31 -20.58
#